data_fe82f1219298f0f7b780d4f04504e3a7
#
_entry.id   fe82f1219298f0f7b780d4f04504e3a7
#
_cell.length_a   1.000
_cell.length_b   1.000
_cell.length_c   1.000
_cell.angle_alpha   90.00
_cell.angle_beta   90.00
_cell.angle_gamma   90.00
#
_symmetry.space_group_name_H-M   'P 1'
#
loop_
_entity.id
_entity.type
_entity.pdbx_description
1 polymer ?
#
loop_
_entity_poly.entity_id
_entity_poly.type
_entity_poly.pdbx_seq_one_letter_code
_entity_poly.pdbx_strand_id
1 'polypeptide(L)'
;MKITPQRFSPEIKETQNTEASRTKAPTGQPPTEKVANTAQADAGRQRMLSWFARVGISPSMMSPNPKEQKHALERRKQILETQKASNLQAVLNIALNVTIDEQTSDNLDPDWFFAFSTMAEEIYSPPMQELWGKIFAVEVARPGSFSLRTLQLLKTLTHRDAKIFNKAANVASRKSLDVVPRILVGYHKRKGLFSFLKKSIPDQVNLAAIGLSYPDLLSLQEMKLIYASEIESGEYAEGQQETWRCVNETISLTSKMSGVALVYYKFTPVGSELYKLVTKSPNEAYLANIKSVLGEVFNIS
;
A
#
# COMPACT_ATOMS: atom_id res chain seq x y z
N MET A 1 -19.77 6.70 28.80
CA MET A 1 -18.32 6.63 28.98
C MET A 1 -17.74 7.89 28.34
N LYS A 2 -17.25 8.85 29.13
CA LYS A 2 -16.76 10.15 28.66
C LYS A 2 -15.25 10.01 28.38
N ILE A 3 -14.82 10.26 27.15
CA ILE A 3 -13.41 10.28 26.76
C ILE A 3 -12.91 11.71 26.93
N THR A 4 -11.97 11.91 27.86
CA THR A 4 -11.29 13.18 28.09
C THR A 4 -10.06 13.25 27.18
N PRO A 5 -9.82 14.34 26.42
CA PRO A 5 -8.63 14.45 25.58
C PRO A 5 -7.38 14.68 26.45
N GLN A 6 -6.38 13.82 26.30
CA GLN A 6 -5.04 14.03 26.87
C GLN A 6 -4.31 15.14 26.11
N ARG A 7 -3.91 16.18 26.85
CA ARG A 7 -2.96 17.20 26.37
C ARG A 7 -1.56 16.61 26.43
N PHE A 8 -0.92 16.48 25.29
CA PHE A 8 0.53 16.28 25.22
C PHE A 8 1.23 17.62 25.46
N SER A 9 1.87 17.78 26.61
CA SER A 9 2.85 18.83 26.88
C SER A 9 4.23 18.21 26.81
N PRO A 10 5.18 18.75 26.05
CA PRO A 10 6.56 18.30 26.13
C PRO A 10 7.19 18.84 27.41
N GLU A 11 7.68 17.95 28.27
CA GLU A 11 8.48 18.30 29.45
C GLU A 11 9.80 18.95 29.01
N ILE A 12 9.95 20.22 29.39
CA ILE A 12 11.26 20.90 29.36
C ILE A 12 11.92 20.63 30.70
N LYS A 13 13.01 19.86 30.70
CA LYS A 13 13.84 19.68 31.90
C LYS A 13 14.58 20.97 32.20
N GLU A 14 14.19 21.65 33.27
CA GLU A 14 14.99 22.69 33.90
C GLU A 14 16.17 22.08 34.65
N THR A 15 17.36 22.45 34.25
CA THR A 15 18.58 22.13 35.00
C THR A 15 18.83 23.27 36.00
N GLN A 16 18.71 22.95 37.29
CA GLN A 16 19.05 23.86 38.38
C GLN A 16 20.54 24.11 38.39
N ASN A 17 20.91 25.38 38.34
CA ASN A 17 22.28 25.87 38.51
C ASN A 17 22.51 26.27 39.95
N THR A 18 23.48 25.62 40.60
CA THR A 18 23.98 26.00 41.92
C THR A 18 25.18 26.91 41.76
N GLU A 19 25.13 28.06 42.43
CA GLU A 19 26.18 29.08 42.45
C GLU A 19 27.48 28.60 43.10
N ALA A 20 28.59 28.97 42.52
CA ALA A 20 29.81 29.30 43.24
C ALA A 20 30.74 30.21 42.40
N SER A 21 30.84 31.36 42.86
CA SER A 21 31.75 32.50 42.83
C SER A 21 33.14 32.41 42.15
N ARG A 22 33.46 33.50 41.42
CA ARG A 22 34.71 34.28 41.28
C ARG A 22 35.62 34.14 40.04
N THR A 23 35.64 35.21 39.32
CA THR A 23 36.73 36.12 38.83
C THR A 23 37.13 36.07 37.37
N LYS A 24 36.92 37.30 36.73
CA LYS A 24 37.64 37.99 35.63
C LYS A 24 37.65 37.42 34.22
N ALA A 25 36.97 38.11 33.43
CA ALA A 25 37.01 38.75 32.09
C ALA A 25 38.25 38.52 31.18
N PRO A 26 38.20 38.86 29.87
CA PRO A 26 37.12 38.69 28.85
C PRO A 26 37.67 38.03 27.57
N THR A 27 36.91 37.26 26.91
CA THR A 27 37.08 37.06 25.44
C THR A 27 35.77 36.64 24.82
N GLY A 28 35.39 37.32 23.76
CA GLY A 28 34.10 37.14 23.10
C GLY A 28 33.90 35.75 22.47
N GLN A 29 32.74 35.18 22.72
CA GLN A 29 32.21 34.11 21.92
C GLN A 29 31.08 34.63 21.05
N PRO A 30 30.99 34.22 19.78
CA PRO A 30 29.97 34.71 18.87
C PRO A 30 28.61 34.11 19.19
N PRO A 31 27.50 34.82 18.95
CA PRO A 31 26.14 34.37 19.20
C PRO A 31 25.64 33.48 18.04
N THR A 32 26.16 32.27 17.90
CA THR A 32 25.89 31.44 16.73
C THR A 32 24.70 30.48 16.93
N GLU A 33 24.35 30.11 18.13
CA GLU A 33 23.25 29.14 18.34
C GLU A 33 21.84 29.75 18.32
N LYS A 34 21.65 30.96 18.80
CA LYS A 34 20.33 31.63 18.78
C LYS A 34 19.90 32.04 17.37
N VAL A 35 20.85 32.43 16.52
CA VAL A 35 20.58 32.85 15.13
C VAL A 35 20.26 31.63 14.24
N ALA A 36 20.90 30.47 14.48
CA ALA A 36 20.60 29.23 13.75
C ALA A 36 19.18 28.70 14.07
N ASN A 37 18.74 28.76 15.34
CA ASN A 37 17.42 28.32 15.74
C ASN A 37 16.30 29.24 15.21
N THR A 38 16.51 30.53 15.14
CA THR A 38 15.51 31.45 14.55
C THR A 38 15.42 31.30 13.03
N ALA A 39 16.54 31.16 12.33
CA ALA A 39 16.55 30.91 10.89
C ALA A 39 15.86 29.56 10.52
N GLN A 40 16.03 28.52 11.33
CA GLN A 40 15.39 27.23 11.13
C GLN A 40 13.88 27.28 11.42
N ALA A 41 13.46 28.04 12.43
CA ALA A 41 12.05 28.28 12.75
C ALA A 41 11.36 29.09 11.63
N ASP A 42 12.03 30.09 11.09
CA ASP A 42 11.51 30.90 9.98
C ASP A 42 11.41 30.10 8.68
N ALA A 43 12.38 29.23 8.38
CA ALA A 43 12.33 28.33 7.25
C ALA A 43 11.17 27.32 7.37
N GLY A 44 10.90 26.82 8.59
CA GLY A 44 9.73 25.97 8.87
C GLY A 44 8.40 26.70 8.64
N ARG A 45 8.30 27.94 9.14
CA ARG A 45 7.14 28.79 8.94
C ARG A 45 6.90 29.11 7.45
N GLN A 46 7.93 29.45 6.71
CA GLN A 46 7.84 29.70 5.27
C GLN A 46 7.36 28.46 4.50
N ARG A 47 7.85 27.28 4.85
CA ARG A 47 7.37 26.02 4.25
C ARG A 47 5.89 25.79 4.53
N MET A 48 5.41 25.99 5.76
CA MET A 48 3.99 25.88 6.07
C MET A 48 3.15 26.87 5.25
N LEU A 49 3.53 28.14 5.19
CA LEU A 49 2.83 29.15 4.41
C LEU A 49 2.79 28.79 2.92
N SER A 50 3.87 28.26 2.37
CA SER A 50 3.93 27.84 0.96
C SER A 50 2.95 26.70 0.65
N TRP A 51 2.77 25.76 1.57
CA TRP A 51 1.77 24.69 1.41
C TRP A 51 0.33 25.22 1.45
N PHE A 52 0.03 26.13 2.39
CA PHE A 52 -1.28 26.74 2.48
C PHE A 52 -1.59 27.65 1.28
N ALA A 53 -0.58 28.34 0.73
CA ALA A 53 -0.72 29.14 -0.47
C ALA A 53 -1.13 28.29 -1.70
N ARG A 54 -0.67 27.04 -1.79
CA ARG A 54 -1.05 26.11 -2.88
C ARG A 54 -2.54 25.81 -2.92
N VAL A 55 -3.23 25.84 -1.77
CA VAL A 55 -4.68 25.67 -1.68
C VAL A 55 -5.41 27.01 -1.60
N GLY A 56 -4.73 28.10 -1.97
CA GLY A 56 -5.29 29.45 -2.05
C GLY A 56 -5.52 30.13 -0.71
N ILE A 57 -4.93 29.63 0.39
CA ILE A 57 -4.98 30.33 1.69
C ILE A 57 -3.98 31.48 1.69
N SER A 58 -4.48 32.69 1.92
CA SER A 58 -3.68 33.91 1.98
C SER A 58 -4.09 34.78 3.19
N PRO A 59 -3.19 35.65 3.69
CA PRO A 59 -3.52 36.56 4.80
C PRO A 59 -4.74 37.45 4.53
N SER A 60 -5.02 37.80 3.27
CA SER A 60 -6.18 38.59 2.87
C SER A 60 -7.54 37.93 3.16
N MET A 61 -7.56 36.59 3.40
CA MET A 61 -8.79 35.89 3.83
C MET A 61 -9.23 36.29 5.26
N MET A 62 -8.32 36.80 6.08
CA MET A 62 -8.58 37.29 7.44
C MET A 62 -8.66 38.82 7.50
N SER A 63 -8.69 39.51 6.36
CA SER A 63 -8.85 40.97 6.32
C SER A 63 -10.18 41.37 6.98
N PRO A 64 -10.22 42.47 7.75
CA PRO A 64 -11.48 43.01 8.26
C PRO A 64 -12.37 43.60 7.16
N ASN A 65 -11.85 43.79 5.93
CA ASN A 65 -12.56 44.33 4.81
C ASN A 65 -13.36 43.22 4.07
N PRO A 66 -14.71 43.26 4.05
CA PRO A 66 -15.54 42.25 3.40
C PRO A 66 -15.28 42.07 1.90
N LYS A 67 -14.88 43.13 1.19
CA LYS A 67 -14.56 43.06 -0.24
C LYS A 67 -13.29 42.26 -0.48
N GLU A 68 -12.26 42.47 0.34
CA GLU A 68 -10.99 41.72 0.26
C GLU A 68 -11.21 40.25 0.60
N GLN A 69 -12.02 39.95 1.62
CA GLN A 69 -12.39 38.56 1.94
C GLN A 69 -13.09 37.88 0.77
N LYS A 70 -14.06 38.54 0.14
CA LYS A 70 -14.78 38.00 -1.02
C LYS A 70 -13.82 37.69 -2.17
N HIS A 71 -12.95 38.64 -2.54
CA HIS A 71 -11.94 38.42 -3.57
C HIS A 71 -10.98 37.27 -3.24
N ALA A 72 -10.56 37.17 -1.98
CA ALA A 72 -9.69 36.07 -1.52
C ALA A 72 -10.38 34.70 -1.63
N LEU A 73 -11.68 34.60 -1.31
CA LEU A 73 -12.46 33.37 -1.45
C LEU A 73 -12.68 33.01 -2.93
N GLU A 74 -12.99 33.95 -3.78
CA GLU A 74 -13.13 33.74 -5.23
C GLU A 74 -11.81 33.25 -5.83
N ARG A 75 -10.70 33.88 -5.50
CA ARG A 75 -9.37 33.47 -5.93
C ARG A 75 -9.02 32.06 -5.46
N ARG A 76 -9.34 31.72 -4.22
CA ARG A 76 -9.16 30.34 -3.69
C ARG A 76 -9.96 29.33 -4.50
N LYS A 77 -11.23 29.63 -4.80
CA LYS A 77 -12.08 28.77 -5.62
C LYS A 77 -11.46 28.53 -7.01
N GLN A 78 -11.02 29.59 -7.67
CA GLN A 78 -10.35 29.50 -8.98
C GLN A 78 -9.07 28.65 -8.92
N ILE A 79 -8.24 28.82 -7.90
CA ILE A 79 -7.01 28.01 -7.72
C ILE A 79 -7.37 26.52 -7.60
N LEU A 80 -8.37 26.18 -6.77
CA LEU A 80 -8.77 24.79 -6.56
C LEU A 80 -9.35 24.16 -7.82
N GLU A 81 -10.22 24.87 -8.54
CA GLU A 81 -10.81 24.38 -9.80
C GLU A 81 -9.76 24.20 -10.89
N THR A 82 -8.84 25.15 -11.02
CA THR A 82 -7.73 25.04 -11.98
C THR A 82 -6.83 23.84 -11.63
N GLN A 83 -6.55 23.64 -10.34
CA GLN A 83 -5.74 22.51 -9.89
C GLN A 83 -6.39 21.16 -10.17
N LYS A 84 -7.69 21.03 -9.93
CA LYS A 84 -8.47 19.84 -10.25
C LYS A 84 -8.44 19.54 -11.76
N ALA A 85 -8.73 20.53 -12.59
CA ALA A 85 -8.67 20.37 -14.04
C ALA A 85 -7.27 19.98 -14.52
N SER A 86 -6.22 20.59 -13.96
CA SER A 86 -4.83 20.26 -14.28
C SER A 86 -4.48 18.82 -13.88
N ASN A 87 -4.93 18.34 -12.71
CA ASN A 87 -4.70 16.96 -12.26
C ASN A 87 -5.36 15.96 -13.21
N LEU A 88 -6.64 16.19 -13.55
CA LEU A 88 -7.36 15.32 -14.48
C LEU A 88 -6.71 15.30 -15.87
N GLN A 89 -6.26 16.45 -16.36
CA GLN A 89 -5.54 16.56 -17.63
C GLN A 89 -4.21 15.81 -17.61
N ALA A 90 -3.47 15.86 -16.50
CA ALA A 90 -2.22 15.11 -16.34
C ALA A 90 -2.49 13.60 -16.45
N VAL A 91 -3.52 13.10 -15.77
CA VAL A 91 -3.95 11.69 -15.84
C VAL A 91 -4.34 11.29 -17.25
N LEU A 92 -5.12 12.12 -17.95
CA LEU A 92 -5.52 11.89 -19.36
C LEU A 92 -4.29 11.83 -20.27
N ASN A 93 -3.39 12.79 -20.18
CA ASN A 93 -2.17 12.83 -21.00
C ASN A 93 -1.32 11.56 -20.82
N ILE A 94 -1.23 11.04 -19.60
CA ILE A 94 -0.53 9.78 -19.32
C ILE A 94 -1.27 8.61 -19.97
N ALA A 95 -2.58 8.54 -19.81
CA ALA A 95 -3.38 7.46 -20.37
C ALA A 95 -3.27 7.36 -21.90
N LEU A 96 -3.25 8.51 -22.58
CA LEU A 96 -3.10 8.58 -24.06
C LEU A 96 -1.73 8.06 -24.55
N ASN A 97 -0.70 8.04 -23.69
CA ASN A 97 0.62 7.53 -24.02
C ASN A 97 0.82 6.05 -23.66
N VAL A 98 -0.18 5.38 -23.09
CA VAL A 98 -0.11 3.95 -22.78
C VAL A 98 -0.47 3.15 -24.02
N THR A 99 0.46 2.33 -24.50
CA THR A 99 0.19 1.36 -25.58
C THR A 99 -0.57 0.17 -25.03
N ILE A 100 -1.68 -0.19 -25.65
CA ILE A 100 -2.52 -1.33 -25.28
C ILE A 100 -2.70 -2.20 -26.50
N ASP A 101 -2.22 -3.44 -26.43
CA ASP A 101 -2.20 -4.37 -27.55
C ASP A 101 -3.55 -5.04 -27.83
N GLU A 102 -4.41 -5.12 -26.82
CA GLU A 102 -5.72 -5.79 -26.90
C GLU A 102 -6.84 -4.85 -26.43
N GLN A 103 -7.83 -4.66 -27.28
CA GLN A 103 -9.04 -3.93 -26.93
C GLN A 103 -10.26 -4.84 -27.08
N THR A 104 -11.22 -4.70 -26.16
CA THR A 104 -12.53 -5.32 -26.31
C THR A 104 -13.47 -4.34 -27.02
N SER A 105 -14.60 -4.85 -27.55
CA SER A 105 -15.65 -4.03 -28.10
C SER A 105 -16.58 -3.45 -27.03
N ASP A 106 -16.36 -3.77 -25.76
CA ASP A 106 -17.20 -3.33 -24.66
C ASP A 106 -17.03 -1.85 -24.38
N ASN A 107 -18.12 -1.18 -24.05
CA ASN A 107 -18.08 0.23 -23.71
C ASN A 107 -17.72 0.43 -22.24
N LEU A 108 -16.94 1.48 -21.98
CA LEU A 108 -16.66 1.93 -20.63
C LEU A 108 -17.97 2.32 -19.91
N ASP A 109 -18.12 1.85 -18.66
CA ASP A 109 -19.26 2.22 -17.82
C ASP A 109 -19.20 3.73 -17.48
N PRO A 110 -20.24 4.52 -17.86
CA PRO A 110 -20.28 5.95 -17.56
C PRO A 110 -20.22 6.27 -16.06
N ASP A 111 -20.89 5.49 -15.22
CA ASP A 111 -20.90 5.72 -13.76
C ASP A 111 -19.50 5.49 -13.16
N TRP A 112 -18.80 4.47 -13.64
CA TRP A 112 -17.40 4.23 -13.29
C TRP A 112 -16.53 5.42 -13.73
N PHE A 113 -16.69 5.90 -14.97
CA PHE A 113 -15.90 7.01 -15.51
C PHE A 113 -16.08 8.29 -14.71
N PHE A 114 -17.32 8.69 -14.40
CA PHE A 114 -17.59 9.90 -13.63
C PHE A 114 -17.06 9.80 -12.20
N ALA A 115 -17.16 8.63 -11.57
CA ALA A 115 -16.57 8.39 -10.26
C ALA A 115 -15.03 8.43 -10.32
N PHE A 116 -14.42 7.82 -11.34
CA PHE A 116 -12.99 7.88 -11.60
C PHE A 116 -12.50 9.32 -11.77
N SER A 117 -13.15 10.10 -12.66
CA SER A 117 -12.74 11.48 -12.96
C SER A 117 -12.77 12.35 -11.70
N THR A 118 -13.84 12.26 -10.90
CA THR A 118 -13.95 12.97 -9.61
C THR A 118 -12.81 12.61 -8.65
N MET A 119 -12.43 11.35 -8.58
CA MET A 119 -11.31 10.93 -7.74
C MET A 119 -9.96 11.39 -8.31
N ALA A 120 -9.77 11.35 -9.63
CA ALA A 120 -8.55 11.74 -10.33
C ALA A 120 -8.23 13.22 -10.18
N GLU A 121 -9.24 14.09 -10.10
CA GLU A 121 -9.09 15.53 -9.82
C GLU A 121 -8.32 15.80 -8.52
N GLU A 122 -8.37 14.87 -7.56
CA GLU A 122 -7.72 15.01 -6.25
C GLU A 122 -6.37 14.27 -6.16
N ILE A 123 -5.81 13.83 -7.27
CA ILE A 123 -4.51 13.17 -7.33
C ILE A 123 -3.41 14.17 -7.68
N TYR A 124 -2.62 14.58 -6.70
CA TYR A 124 -1.63 15.66 -6.83
C TYR A 124 -0.21 15.18 -7.11
N SER A 125 0.15 13.96 -6.74
CA SER A 125 1.52 13.47 -6.90
C SER A 125 1.75 12.83 -8.28
N PRO A 126 2.84 13.19 -8.99
CA PRO A 126 3.12 12.65 -10.32
C PRO A 126 3.15 11.11 -10.38
N PRO A 127 3.74 10.38 -9.41
CA PRO A 127 3.69 8.91 -9.42
C PRO A 127 2.27 8.34 -9.34
N MET A 128 1.39 8.99 -8.59
CA MET A 128 -0.02 8.57 -8.52
C MET A 128 -0.77 8.93 -9.80
N GLN A 129 -0.52 10.09 -10.40
CA GLN A 129 -1.07 10.46 -11.70
C GLN A 129 -0.68 9.45 -12.77
N GLU A 130 0.59 9.01 -12.77
CA GLU A 130 1.07 7.96 -13.69
C GLU A 130 0.31 6.65 -13.49
N LEU A 131 0.14 6.21 -12.25
CA LEU A 131 -0.61 4.99 -11.92
C LEU A 131 -2.08 5.10 -12.34
N TRP A 132 -2.73 6.23 -12.06
CA TRP A 132 -4.13 6.48 -12.43
C TRP A 132 -4.34 6.56 -13.93
N GLY A 133 -3.39 7.16 -14.68
CA GLY A 133 -3.42 7.16 -16.14
C GLY A 133 -3.32 5.74 -16.73
N LYS A 134 -2.43 4.91 -16.20
CA LYS A 134 -2.33 3.49 -16.59
C LYS A 134 -3.60 2.70 -16.28
N ILE A 135 -4.21 2.92 -15.10
CA ILE A 135 -5.49 2.29 -14.72
C ILE A 135 -6.58 2.67 -15.72
N PHE A 136 -6.71 3.95 -16.04
CA PHE A 136 -7.72 4.43 -16.99
C PHE A 136 -7.53 3.82 -18.37
N ALA A 137 -6.31 3.80 -18.87
CA ALA A 137 -6.00 3.19 -20.15
C ALA A 137 -6.39 1.70 -20.20
N VAL A 138 -6.06 0.94 -19.15
CA VAL A 138 -6.43 -0.49 -19.07
C VAL A 138 -7.94 -0.68 -18.94
N GLU A 139 -8.64 0.18 -18.20
CA GLU A 139 -10.09 0.10 -18.05
C GLU A 139 -10.82 0.41 -19.36
N VAL A 140 -10.33 1.39 -20.14
CA VAL A 140 -10.86 1.69 -21.49
C VAL A 140 -10.67 0.50 -22.43
N ALA A 141 -9.52 -0.17 -22.37
CA ALA A 141 -9.24 -1.33 -23.21
C ALA A 141 -10.00 -2.59 -22.79
N ARG A 142 -10.21 -2.76 -21.50
CA ARG A 142 -10.88 -3.92 -20.90
C ARG A 142 -11.77 -3.46 -19.74
N PRO A 143 -13.00 -3.01 -20.03
CA PRO A 143 -13.96 -2.56 -19.02
C PRO A 143 -14.18 -3.62 -17.92
N GLY A 144 -14.29 -3.16 -16.68
CA GLY A 144 -14.40 -4.04 -15.50
C GLY A 144 -13.08 -4.57 -14.97
N SER A 145 -11.93 -4.05 -15.42
CA SER A 145 -10.60 -4.41 -14.91
C SER A 145 -10.35 -3.92 -13.49
N PHE A 146 -10.94 -2.77 -13.12
CA PHE A 146 -10.78 -2.12 -11.82
C PHE A 146 -12.11 -1.66 -11.25
N SER A 147 -12.44 -2.12 -10.06
CA SER A 147 -13.62 -1.67 -9.34
C SER A 147 -13.42 -0.28 -8.71
N LEU A 148 -14.50 0.46 -8.50
CA LEU A 148 -14.47 1.74 -7.76
C LEU A 148 -13.90 1.57 -6.34
N ARG A 149 -14.11 0.41 -5.74
CA ARG A 149 -13.53 0.08 -4.42
C ARG A 149 -12.02 0.06 -4.46
N THR A 150 -11.42 -0.45 -5.52
CA THR A 150 -9.96 -0.44 -5.74
C THR A 150 -9.44 0.98 -5.88
N LEU A 151 -10.14 1.84 -6.63
CA LEU A 151 -9.76 3.25 -6.78
C LEU A 151 -9.83 4.01 -5.45
N GLN A 152 -10.88 3.80 -4.66
CA GLN A 152 -11.02 4.39 -3.34
C GLN A 152 -9.89 3.98 -2.40
N LEU A 153 -9.52 2.69 -2.42
CA LEU A 153 -8.40 2.21 -1.61
C LEU A 153 -7.08 2.83 -2.08
N LEU A 154 -6.78 2.82 -3.39
CA LEU A 154 -5.57 3.43 -3.95
C LEU A 154 -5.38 4.88 -3.52
N LYS A 155 -6.45 5.66 -3.46
CA LYS A 155 -6.42 7.06 -3.03
C LYS A 155 -5.97 7.22 -1.58
N THR A 156 -6.21 6.23 -0.73
CA THR A 156 -5.89 6.26 0.70
C THR A 156 -4.61 5.52 1.07
N LEU A 157 -4.03 4.75 0.15
CA LEU A 157 -2.80 4.00 0.39
C LEU A 157 -1.62 4.93 0.67
N THR A 158 -0.94 4.66 1.79
CA THR A 158 0.34 5.31 2.10
C THR A 158 1.50 4.62 1.36
N HIS A 159 2.63 5.30 1.30
CA HIS A 159 3.86 4.68 0.77
C HIS A 159 4.29 3.42 1.55
N ARG A 160 4.02 3.38 2.86
CA ARG A 160 4.26 2.19 3.69
C ARG A 160 3.36 1.04 3.27
N ASP A 161 2.08 1.29 3.06
CA ASP A 161 1.10 0.28 2.64
C ASP A 161 1.45 -0.31 1.27
N ALA A 162 1.85 0.56 0.33
CA ALA A 162 2.33 0.14 -0.98
C ALA A 162 3.57 -0.77 -0.90
N LYS A 163 4.51 -0.49 0.01
CA LYS A 163 5.67 -1.36 0.27
C LYS A 163 5.27 -2.71 0.84
N ILE A 164 4.33 -2.72 1.79
CA ILE A 164 3.82 -3.96 2.40
C ILE A 164 3.12 -4.80 1.31
N PHE A 165 2.28 -4.17 0.50
CA PHE A 165 1.60 -4.87 -0.59
C PHE A 165 2.57 -5.43 -1.63
N ASN A 166 3.63 -4.68 -1.97
CA ASN A 166 4.67 -5.17 -2.89
C ASN A 166 5.37 -6.43 -2.34
N LYS A 167 5.71 -6.47 -1.03
CA LYS A 167 6.26 -7.67 -0.41
C LYS A 167 5.32 -8.88 -0.57
N ALA A 168 4.03 -8.69 -0.31
CA ALA A 168 3.02 -9.73 -0.47
C ALA A 168 2.89 -10.19 -1.95
N ALA A 169 2.94 -9.25 -2.90
CA ALA A 169 2.88 -9.55 -4.32
C ALA A 169 4.10 -10.37 -4.80
N ASN A 170 5.27 -10.14 -4.22
CA ASN A 170 6.51 -10.84 -4.57
C ASN A 170 6.57 -12.30 -4.07
N VAL A 171 5.73 -12.66 -3.11
CA VAL A 171 5.57 -14.04 -2.61
C VAL A 171 4.24 -14.67 -3.04
N ALA A 172 3.48 -13.98 -3.87
CA ALA A 172 2.19 -14.49 -4.33
C ALA A 172 2.35 -15.45 -5.51
N SER A 173 1.56 -16.50 -5.50
CA SER A 173 1.47 -17.53 -6.53
C SER A 173 0.06 -17.58 -7.09
N ARG A 174 -0.09 -18.05 -8.33
CA ARG A 174 -1.39 -18.25 -8.99
C ARG A 174 -1.49 -19.69 -9.49
N LYS A 175 -2.63 -20.27 -9.31
CA LYS A 175 -2.96 -21.56 -9.93
C LYS A 175 -3.13 -21.35 -11.45
N SER A 176 -2.71 -22.30 -12.28
CA SER A 176 -2.70 -22.12 -13.75
C SER A 176 -4.05 -21.73 -14.35
N LEU A 177 -5.15 -22.20 -13.79
CA LEU A 177 -6.51 -21.90 -14.26
C LEU A 177 -7.24 -20.83 -13.42
N ASP A 178 -6.58 -20.23 -12.43
CA ASP A 178 -7.19 -19.23 -11.55
C ASP A 178 -6.28 -18.01 -11.42
N VAL A 179 -6.81 -16.88 -11.87
CA VAL A 179 -6.07 -15.60 -11.90
C VAL A 179 -5.88 -14.97 -10.50
N VAL A 180 -6.60 -15.48 -9.47
CA VAL A 180 -6.56 -14.92 -8.12
C VAL A 180 -5.24 -15.27 -7.43
N PRO A 181 -4.43 -14.28 -7.01
CA PRO A 181 -3.17 -14.55 -6.30
C PRO A 181 -3.41 -15.16 -4.92
N ARG A 182 -2.46 -15.99 -4.48
CA ARG A 182 -2.42 -16.61 -3.15
C ARG A 182 -1.00 -16.61 -2.63
N ILE A 183 -0.84 -16.46 -1.33
CA ILE A 183 0.43 -16.65 -0.64
C ILE A 183 0.39 -18.05 -0.02
N LEU A 184 1.08 -19.00 -0.62
CA LEU A 184 1.19 -20.35 -0.08
C LEU A 184 1.99 -20.32 1.21
N VAL A 185 1.49 -20.95 2.28
CA VAL A 185 2.16 -21.00 3.57
C VAL A 185 2.55 -22.40 4.00
N GLY A 186 1.93 -23.42 3.41
CA GLY A 186 2.22 -24.82 3.76
C GLY A 186 1.12 -25.78 3.35
N TYR A 187 0.97 -26.84 4.13
CA TYR A 187 -0.03 -27.85 3.90
C TYR A 187 -0.60 -28.40 5.21
N HIS A 188 -1.80 -28.95 5.14
CA HIS A 188 -2.37 -29.80 6.18
C HIS A 188 -2.51 -31.24 5.68
N LYS A 189 -2.25 -32.20 6.59
CA LYS A 189 -2.53 -33.63 6.38
C LYS A 189 -3.77 -34.00 7.18
N ARG A 190 -4.75 -34.64 6.54
CA ARG A 190 -5.86 -35.24 7.25
C ARG A 190 -5.34 -36.34 8.19
N LYS A 191 -5.70 -36.25 9.46
CA LYS A 191 -5.32 -37.27 10.44
C LYS A 191 -6.08 -38.58 10.14
N GLY A 192 -5.39 -39.66 9.80
CA GLY A 192 -5.97 -40.98 9.75
C GLY A 192 -6.43 -41.42 11.13
N LEU A 193 -7.36 -42.39 11.19
CA LEU A 193 -7.98 -42.92 12.41
C LEU A 193 -6.99 -43.38 13.50
N PHE A 194 -5.72 -43.63 13.15
CA PHE A 194 -4.66 -44.07 14.08
C PHE A 194 -3.62 -43.00 14.44
N SER A 195 -3.84 -41.72 14.06
CA SER A 195 -2.85 -40.63 14.20
C SER A 195 -2.94 -39.87 15.52
N PHE A 196 -3.64 -40.40 16.55
CA PHE A 196 -3.82 -39.70 17.83
C PHE A 196 -2.50 -39.45 18.64
N LEU A 197 -1.41 -40.14 18.30
CA LEU A 197 -0.15 -40.13 19.04
C LEU A 197 0.93 -39.23 18.44
N LYS A 198 0.77 -38.68 17.24
CA LYS A 198 1.74 -37.75 16.66
C LYS A 198 1.12 -36.35 16.53
N LYS A 199 1.58 -35.43 17.35
CA LYS A 199 1.31 -34.00 17.24
C LYS A 199 2.04 -33.49 15.99
N SER A 200 1.41 -33.62 14.82
CA SER A 200 1.94 -33.05 13.59
C SER A 200 1.73 -31.53 13.70
N ILE A 201 2.79 -30.79 13.97
CA ILE A 201 2.82 -29.34 13.74
C ILE A 201 2.83 -29.22 12.22
N PRO A 202 1.88 -28.49 11.60
CA PRO A 202 1.95 -28.24 10.17
C PRO A 202 3.26 -27.50 9.86
N ASP A 203 4.07 -28.05 8.97
CA ASP A 203 5.24 -27.33 8.49
C ASP A 203 4.76 -26.19 7.60
N GLN A 204 4.94 -24.99 8.13
CA GLN A 204 4.59 -23.74 7.44
C GLN A 204 5.83 -22.90 7.18
N VAL A 205 5.81 -22.18 6.07
CA VAL A 205 6.83 -21.20 5.73
C VAL A 205 6.78 -20.06 6.74
N ASN A 206 7.93 -19.73 7.33
CA ASN A 206 8.05 -18.54 8.16
C ASN A 206 8.09 -17.27 7.28
N LEU A 207 6.91 -16.70 7.02
CA LEU A 207 6.78 -15.49 6.20
C LEU A 207 7.56 -14.29 6.77
N ALA A 208 7.71 -14.21 8.10
CA ALA A 208 8.48 -13.14 8.74
C ALA A 208 9.97 -13.22 8.40
N ALA A 209 10.53 -14.42 8.31
CA ALA A 209 11.94 -14.63 7.94
C ALA A 209 12.25 -14.20 6.49
N ILE A 210 11.24 -14.17 5.62
CA ILE A 210 11.37 -13.74 4.23
C ILE A 210 10.91 -12.31 3.98
N GLY A 211 10.69 -11.54 5.05
CA GLY A 211 10.41 -10.11 5.00
C GLY A 211 8.93 -9.71 5.01
N LEU A 212 7.99 -10.66 5.08
CA LEU A 212 6.56 -10.39 5.27
C LEU A 212 6.17 -10.71 6.72
N SER A 213 6.30 -9.73 7.59
CA SER A 213 6.08 -9.88 9.03
C SER A 213 4.59 -10.04 9.39
N TYR A 214 4.31 -10.54 10.60
CA TYR A 214 2.92 -10.64 11.08
C TYR A 214 2.19 -9.28 11.11
N PRO A 215 2.80 -8.15 11.56
CA PRO A 215 2.18 -6.84 11.39
C PRO A 215 1.90 -6.45 9.94
N ASP A 216 2.76 -6.86 8.98
CA ASP A 216 2.49 -6.62 7.55
C ASP A 216 1.25 -7.40 7.09
N LEU A 217 1.07 -8.66 7.53
CA LEU A 217 -0.12 -9.45 7.24
C LEU A 217 -1.39 -8.83 7.83
N LEU A 218 -1.34 -8.37 9.08
CA LEU A 218 -2.47 -7.66 9.70
C LEU A 218 -2.85 -6.39 8.92
N SER A 219 -1.86 -5.59 8.51
CA SER A 219 -2.10 -4.41 7.68
C SER A 219 -2.78 -4.75 6.34
N LEU A 220 -2.35 -5.84 5.69
CA LEU A 220 -2.99 -6.31 4.45
C LEU A 220 -4.45 -6.76 4.66
N GLN A 221 -4.75 -7.39 5.79
CA GLN A 221 -6.10 -7.81 6.17
C GLN A 221 -6.98 -6.61 6.51
N GLU A 222 -6.48 -5.64 7.27
CA GLU A 222 -7.18 -4.39 7.61
C GLU A 222 -7.52 -3.58 6.36
N MET A 223 -6.60 -3.48 5.41
CA MET A 223 -6.82 -2.88 4.09
C MET A 223 -7.73 -3.72 3.19
N LYS A 224 -8.13 -4.91 3.61
CA LYS A 224 -8.94 -5.87 2.82
C LYS A 224 -8.27 -6.24 1.49
N LEU A 225 -6.95 -6.35 1.47
CA LEU A 225 -6.17 -6.79 0.31
C LEU A 225 -6.03 -8.32 0.27
N ILE A 226 -5.99 -8.96 1.43
CA ILE A 226 -6.09 -10.41 1.60
C ILE A 226 -7.24 -10.73 2.56
N TYR A 227 -7.75 -11.96 2.49
CA TYR A 227 -8.75 -12.43 3.47
C TYR A 227 -8.12 -12.60 4.85
N ALA A 228 -8.92 -12.42 5.89
CA ALA A 228 -8.46 -12.38 7.28
C ALA A 228 -7.96 -13.73 7.82
N SER A 229 -8.36 -14.83 7.21
CA SER A 229 -7.97 -16.19 7.63
C SER A 229 -7.23 -16.92 6.53
N GLU A 230 -6.39 -17.84 6.92
CA GLU A 230 -5.86 -18.86 6.04
C GLU A 230 -6.99 -19.71 5.47
N ILE A 231 -6.81 -20.12 4.23
CA ILE A 231 -7.77 -20.94 3.49
C ILE A 231 -7.08 -22.24 3.12
N GLU A 232 -7.76 -23.34 3.30
CA GLU A 232 -7.33 -24.64 2.81
C GLU A 232 -7.87 -24.90 1.40
N SER A 233 -7.07 -25.54 0.57
CA SER A 233 -7.56 -26.10 -0.70
C SER A 233 -8.48 -27.28 -0.45
N GLY A 234 -9.12 -27.80 -1.50
CA GLY A 234 -9.62 -29.18 -1.45
C GLY A 234 -8.48 -30.18 -1.20
N GLU A 235 -8.82 -31.35 -0.68
CA GLU A 235 -7.87 -32.45 -0.47
C GLU A 235 -7.36 -33.00 -1.82
N TYR A 236 -6.06 -33.22 -1.93
CA TYR A 236 -5.45 -33.88 -3.07
C TYR A 236 -5.53 -35.38 -2.93
N ALA A 237 -5.87 -36.06 -4.03
CA ALA A 237 -5.67 -37.50 -4.16
C ALA A 237 -4.19 -37.80 -4.46
N GLU A 238 -3.73 -39.00 -4.14
CA GLU A 238 -2.41 -39.47 -4.53
C GLU A 238 -2.23 -39.41 -6.04
N GLY A 239 -1.10 -38.90 -6.53
CA GLY A 239 -0.84 -38.71 -7.95
C GLY A 239 -1.54 -37.51 -8.58
N GLN A 240 -2.42 -36.82 -7.88
CA GLN A 240 -3.08 -35.63 -8.41
C GLN A 240 -2.06 -34.53 -8.63
N GLN A 241 -2.10 -33.94 -9.83
CA GLN A 241 -1.18 -32.90 -10.27
C GLN A 241 -1.86 -31.53 -10.35
N GLU A 242 -1.14 -30.49 -9.95
CA GLU A 242 -1.58 -29.10 -10.07
C GLU A 242 -0.39 -28.17 -10.34
N THR A 243 -0.60 -27.22 -11.24
CA THR A 243 0.46 -26.28 -11.66
C THR A 243 0.23 -24.91 -11.06
N TRP A 244 1.28 -24.34 -10.48
CA TRP A 244 1.30 -23.02 -9.86
C TRP A 244 2.36 -22.12 -10.50
N ARG A 245 2.00 -20.89 -10.79
CA ARG A 245 2.90 -19.87 -11.29
C ARG A 245 3.30 -18.94 -10.13
N CYS A 246 4.55 -19.02 -9.73
CA CYS A 246 5.15 -18.22 -8.65
C CYS A 246 5.98 -17.09 -9.27
N VAL A 247 5.38 -15.93 -9.49
CA VAL A 247 5.98 -14.78 -10.20
C VAL A 247 6.50 -15.20 -11.57
N ASN A 248 7.80 -15.54 -11.69
CA ASN A 248 8.45 -15.91 -12.96
C ASN A 248 8.66 -17.42 -13.11
N GLU A 249 8.46 -18.19 -12.05
CA GLU A 249 8.65 -19.63 -12.04
C GLU A 249 7.33 -20.36 -12.06
N THR A 250 7.25 -21.43 -12.82
CA THR A 250 6.12 -22.35 -12.83
C THR A 250 6.56 -23.64 -12.16
N ILE A 251 5.82 -24.05 -11.12
CA ILE A 251 6.05 -25.29 -10.40
C ILE A 251 4.86 -26.22 -10.61
N SER A 252 5.13 -27.50 -10.80
CA SER A 252 4.12 -28.55 -10.84
C SER A 252 4.19 -29.37 -9.56
N LEU A 253 3.06 -29.48 -8.86
CA LEU A 253 2.91 -30.22 -7.62
C LEU A 253 2.16 -31.52 -7.91
N THR A 254 2.80 -32.68 -7.70
CA THR A 254 2.16 -33.99 -7.78
C THR A 254 2.08 -34.58 -6.40
N SER A 255 0.87 -34.81 -5.88
CA SER A 255 0.69 -35.32 -4.51
C SER A 255 1.26 -36.72 -4.34
N LYS A 256 2.07 -36.92 -3.29
CA LYS A 256 2.65 -38.22 -2.92
C LYS A 256 1.67 -39.11 -2.14
N MET A 257 0.58 -38.53 -1.64
CA MET A 257 -0.39 -39.21 -0.79
C MET A 257 -1.78 -38.56 -0.86
N SER A 258 -2.82 -39.27 -0.48
CA SER A 258 -4.16 -38.69 -0.37
C SER A 258 -4.37 -37.94 0.95
N GLY A 259 -5.34 -37.00 0.99
CA GLY A 259 -5.74 -36.25 2.17
C GLY A 259 -4.78 -35.11 2.55
N VAL A 260 -4.04 -34.57 1.59
CA VAL A 260 -3.23 -33.35 1.73
C VAL A 260 -4.01 -32.16 1.21
N ALA A 261 -4.02 -31.05 1.94
CA ALA A 261 -4.58 -29.78 1.51
C ALA A 261 -3.51 -28.68 1.60
N LEU A 262 -3.42 -27.81 0.58
CA LEU A 262 -2.56 -26.63 0.61
C LEU A 262 -3.20 -25.57 1.50
N VAL A 263 -2.36 -24.83 2.25
CA VAL A 263 -2.76 -23.70 3.10
C VAL A 263 -2.21 -22.43 2.50
N TYR A 264 -3.05 -21.39 2.39
CA TYR A 264 -2.67 -20.12 1.80
C TYR A 264 -3.52 -18.94 2.27
N TYR A 265 -2.97 -17.73 2.20
CA TYR A 265 -3.74 -16.49 2.21
C TYR A 265 -4.20 -16.16 0.79
N LYS A 266 -5.49 -15.95 0.60
CA LYS A 266 -6.09 -15.58 -0.68
C LYS A 266 -6.23 -14.07 -0.79
N PHE A 267 -5.89 -13.49 -1.93
CA PHE A 267 -6.16 -12.09 -2.20
C PHE A 267 -7.67 -11.87 -2.39
N THR A 268 -8.15 -10.73 -1.93
CA THR A 268 -9.51 -10.28 -2.22
C THR A 268 -9.63 -9.82 -3.67
N PRO A 269 -10.83 -9.54 -4.20
CA PRO A 269 -10.98 -8.92 -5.52
C PRO A 269 -10.13 -7.63 -5.65
N VAL A 270 -10.19 -6.73 -4.66
CA VAL A 270 -9.39 -5.49 -4.63
C VAL A 270 -7.89 -5.80 -4.64
N GLY A 271 -7.45 -6.73 -3.80
CA GLY A 271 -6.04 -7.15 -3.79
C GLY A 271 -5.60 -7.76 -5.12
N SER A 272 -6.48 -8.52 -5.78
CA SER A 272 -6.20 -9.14 -7.09
C SER A 272 -6.11 -8.08 -8.21
N GLU A 273 -6.94 -7.05 -8.17
CA GLU A 273 -6.88 -5.94 -9.11
C GLU A 273 -5.58 -5.14 -8.93
N LEU A 274 -5.21 -4.80 -7.68
CA LEU A 274 -3.95 -4.12 -7.38
C LEU A 274 -2.72 -4.97 -7.74
N TYR A 275 -2.80 -6.29 -7.60
CA TYR A 275 -1.72 -7.20 -7.98
C TYR A 275 -1.35 -7.08 -9.47
N LYS A 276 -2.28 -6.69 -10.34
CA LYS A 276 -2.01 -6.44 -11.77
C LYS A 276 -1.12 -5.23 -11.99
N LEU A 277 -1.17 -4.24 -11.10
CA LEU A 277 -0.47 -2.95 -11.20
C LEU A 277 0.96 -2.98 -10.67
N VAL A 278 1.29 -3.96 -9.83
CA VAL A 278 2.59 -4.03 -9.14
C VAL A 278 3.63 -4.74 -10.00
N THR A 279 4.79 -4.12 -10.14
CA THR A 279 5.98 -4.80 -10.68
C THR A 279 6.47 -5.81 -9.64
N LYS A 280 6.57 -7.07 -10.05
CA LYS A 280 6.90 -8.19 -9.17
C LYS A 280 8.33 -8.62 -9.40
N SER A 281 9.03 -8.93 -8.31
CA SER A 281 10.35 -9.53 -8.30
C SER A 281 10.28 -10.85 -7.54
N PRO A 282 10.83 -11.96 -8.06
CA PRO A 282 10.85 -13.23 -7.35
C PRO A 282 11.55 -13.08 -6.00
N ASN A 283 10.97 -13.70 -4.98
CA ASN A 283 11.63 -13.86 -3.68
C ASN A 283 12.20 -15.27 -3.60
N GLU A 284 13.49 -15.41 -3.92
CA GLU A 284 14.18 -16.70 -3.99
C GLU A 284 14.15 -17.44 -2.64
N ALA A 285 14.28 -16.72 -1.53
CA ALA A 285 14.20 -17.30 -0.20
C ALA A 285 12.81 -17.90 0.06
N TYR A 286 11.75 -17.23 -0.37
CA TYR A 286 10.39 -17.77 -0.29
C TYR A 286 10.23 -19.02 -1.15
N LEU A 287 10.69 -18.97 -2.40
CA LEU A 287 10.57 -20.09 -3.34
C LEU A 287 11.30 -21.32 -2.82
N ALA A 288 12.51 -21.15 -2.29
CA ALA A 288 13.26 -22.24 -1.68
C ALA A 288 12.55 -22.84 -0.45
N ASN A 289 12.04 -21.98 0.43
CA ASN A 289 11.33 -22.42 1.63
C ASN A 289 10.02 -23.15 1.30
N ILE A 290 9.20 -22.61 0.40
CA ILE A 290 7.91 -23.25 0.05
C ILE A 290 8.13 -24.57 -0.69
N LYS A 291 9.14 -24.68 -1.55
CA LYS A 291 9.53 -25.94 -2.20
C LYS A 291 10.00 -26.98 -1.16
N SER A 292 10.79 -26.56 -0.18
CA SER A 292 11.23 -27.44 0.91
C SER A 292 10.04 -27.99 1.70
N VAL A 293 9.13 -27.10 2.16
CA VAL A 293 7.95 -27.48 2.94
C VAL A 293 7.01 -28.38 2.12
N LEU A 294 6.67 -27.97 0.90
CA LEU A 294 5.76 -28.76 0.05
C LEU A 294 6.39 -30.06 -0.45
N GLY A 295 7.71 -30.12 -0.59
CA GLY A 295 8.47 -31.29 -1.02
C GLY A 295 8.31 -32.52 -0.13
N GLU A 296 7.84 -32.36 1.11
CA GLU A 296 7.54 -33.48 1.99
C GLU A 296 6.33 -34.29 1.50
N VAL A 297 5.33 -33.63 0.89
CA VAL A 297 4.05 -34.21 0.51
C VAL A 297 3.76 -34.16 -0.99
N PHE A 298 4.54 -33.40 -1.75
CA PHE A 298 4.45 -33.29 -3.21
C PHE A 298 5.81 -33.60 -3.87
N ASN A 299 5.77 -34.24 -5.03
CA ASN A 299 6.86 -34.20 -5.98
C ASN A 299 6.75 -32.86 -6.74
N ILE A 300 7.84 -32.08 -6.75
CA ILE A 300 7.90 -30.75 -7.36
C ILE A 300 8.78 -30.81 -8.60
N SER A 301 8.23 -30.39 -9.74
CA SER A 301 8.94 -30.31 -11.02
C SER A 301 8.72 -28.96 -11.68
#